data_e4aa62b85dc16370f59fa6cf6370ef36
#
_entry.id   e4aa62b85dc16370f59fa6cf6370ef36
#
_cell.length_a   1.000
_cell.length_b   1.000
_cell.length_c   1.000
_cell.angle_alpha   90.00
_cell.angle_beta   90.00
_cell.angle_gamma   90.00
#
_symmetry.space_group_name_H-M   'P 1'
#
loop_
_entity.id
_entity.type
_entity.pdbx_description
1 polymer ?
#
loop_
_entity_poly.entity_id
_entity_poly.type
_entity_poly.pdbx_seq_one_letter_code
_entity_poly.pdbx_strand_id
1 'polypeptide(L)'
;HGQLFMPKDLKKGEKKPALLFFHGGSRRQMLLGFHHRDYYHYAYAMNQYLASKGYLVLSVNYRSGTGYGMEFREALNYGAGGASEFNDVIGAGLFLQAHSSVDPSKIGLWGGSYGGYLTALGLAKRSDLFAAGVDIHGVMDWNVIIHNFVPTYEPLEHPAFAKLAYDSSPIAVIDSWRSPVLLIHGDDDRNVPFSETVDKVKALRDQGVYFEQLIFPDEVHGFLLHQNWKDAYQATVDFFDRMIK
;
A
#
# COMPACT_ATOMS: atom_id res chain seq x y z
N HIS A 1 -9.46 8.13 -10.44
CA HIS A 1 -8.61 8.10 -11.64
C HIS A 1 -7.50 7.05 -11.47
N GLY A 2 -7.19 6.31 -12.54
CA GLY A 2 -6.16 5.30 -12.49
C GLY A 2 -5.70 4.88 -13.89
N GLN A 3 -4.63 4.11 -13.91
CA GLN A 3 -4.11 3.49 -15.13
C GLN A 3 -4.14 1.97 -14.98
N LEU A 4 -4.79 1.30 -15.93
CA LEU A 4 -4.86 -0.16 -15.96
C LEU A 4 -3.78 -0.70 -16.92
N PHE A 5 -2.88 -1.51 -16.38
CA PHE A 5 -1.89 -2.29 -17.14
C PHE A 5 -2.46 -3.69 -17.36
N MET A 6 -2.44 -4.15 -18.59
CA MET A 6 -2.99 -5.45 -18.96
C MET A 6 -1.91 -6.35 -19.55
N PRO A 7 -1.94 -7.67 -19.29
CA PRO A 7 -1.07 -8.63 -19.97
C PRO A 7 -1.28 -8.57 -21.47
N LYS A 8 -0.19 -8.60 -22.26
CA LYS A 8 -0.24 -8.57 -23.74
C LYS A 8 -0.97 -9.78 -24.32
N ASP A 9 -0.82 -10.93 -23.68
CA ASP A 9 -1.34 -12.21 -24.17
C ASP A 9 -2.69 -12.60 -23.55
N LEU A 10 -3.41 -11.63 -22.98
CA LEU A 10 -4.72 -11.86 -22.39
C LEU A 10 -5.75 -12.29 -23.44
N LYS A 11 -6.29 -13.49 -23.30
CA LYS A 11 -7.28 -14.03 -24.21
C LYS A 11 -8.69 -13.59 -23.83
N LYS A 12 -9.57 -13.52 -24.83
CA LYS A 12 -10.99 -13.20 -24.58
C LYS A 12 -11.63 -14.26 -23.66
N GLY A 13 -12.22 -13.80 -22.56
CA GLY A 13 -12.86 -14.66 -21.56
C GLY A 13 -11.92 -15.27 -20.53
N GLU A 14 -10.62 -15.04 -20.65
CA GLU A 14 -9.63 -15.45 -19.64
C GLU A 14 -9.71 -14.56 -18.42
N LYS A 15 -9.63 -15.16 -17.24
CA LYS A 15 -9.53 -14.45 -15.95
C LYS A 15 -8.13 -14.57 -15.39
N LYS A 16 -7.61 -13.46 -14.90
CA LYS A 16 -6.26 -13.34 -14.34
C LYS A 16 -6.32 -12.77 -12.91
N PRO A 17 -5.31 -13.02 -12.08
CA PRO A 17 -5.15 -12.29 -10.84
C PRO A 17 -4.92 -10.81 -11.12
N ALA A 18 -5.33 -9.95 -10.19
CA ALA A 18 -5.19 -8.51 -10.33
C ALA A 18 -4.52 -7.88 -9.10
N LEU A 19 -3.85 -6.75 -9.32
CA LEU A 19 -3.17 -6.00 -8.29
C LEU A 19 -3.61 -4.54 -8.33
N LEU A 20 -3.79 -3.95 -7.16
CA LEU A 20 -3.91 -2.52 -6.97
C LEU A 20 -2.57 -1.96 -6.50
N PHE A 21 -2.13 -0.88 -7.12
CA PHE A 21 -0.99 -0.11 -6.67
C PHE A 21 -1.43 1.25 -6.14
N PHE A 22 -0.95 1.61 -4.96
CA PHE A 22 -1.15 2.92 -4.36
C PHE A 22 0.20 3.63 -4.16
N HIS A 23 0.29 4.88 -4.67
CA HIS A 23 1.48 5.70 -4.47
C HIS A 23 1.58 6.21 -3.03
N GLY A 24 2.78 6.64 -2.64
CA GLY A 24 3.00 7.29 -1.35
C GLY A 24 2.59 8.77 -1.35
N GLY A 25 2.77 9.40 -0.26
CA GLY A 25 2.59 10.84 -0.20
C GLY A 25 1.73 11.36 0.93
N SER A 26 0.45 11.54 0.84
CA SER A 26 -0.60 11.36 -0.16
C SER A 26 -0.60 12.38 -1.31
N ARG A 27 -0.17 13.64 -1.07
CA ARG A 27 -0.20 14.76 -2.04
C ARG A 27 0.77 14.56 -3.20
N ARG A 28 0.53 13.51 -3.97
CA ARG A 28 1.28 13.08 -5.16
C ARG A 28 0.32 12.57 -6.22
N GLN A 29 0.88 12.14 -7.35
CA GLN A 29 0.13 11.56 -8.47
C GLN A 29 1.03 10.60 -9.22
N MET A 30 0.51 9.47 -9.65
CA MET A 30 1.15 8.66 -10.69
C MET A 30 0.82 9.25 -12.06
N LEU A 31 1.83 9.36 -12.90
CA LEU A 31 1.69 9.82 -14.28
C LEU A 31 1.35 8.64 -15.20
N LEU A 32 0.82 8.94 -16.38
CA LEU A 32 0.55 7.95 -17.43
C LEU A 32 1.83 7.50 -18.16
N GLY A 33 2.98 7.63 -17.54
CA GLY A 33 4.31 7.31 -18.04
C GLY A 33 5.32 7.29 -16.90
N PHE A 34 6.61 7.26 -17.26
CA PHE A 34 7.67 7.32 -16.26
C PHE A 34 7.65 8.64 -15.50
N HIS A 35 7.68 8.52 -14.19
CA HIS A 35 7.66 9.66 -13.28
C HIS A 35 9.07 10.30 -13.18
N HIS A 36 9.12 11.61 -12.92
CA HIS A 36 10.38 12.34 -12.73
C HIS A 36 11.08 12.05 -11.39
N ARG A 37 10.38 11.45 -10.43
CA ARG A 37 10.95 10.98 -9.16
C ARG A 37 11.28 9.50 -9.27
N ASP A 38 12.47 9.10 -8.87
CA ASP A 38 13.00 7.75 -9.00
C ASP A 38 12.09 6.69 -8.38
N TYR A 39 11.60 6.91 -7.17
CA TYR A 39 10.69 6.00 -6.47
C TYR A 39 9.48 5.61 -7.34
N TYR A 40 8.81 6.59 -7.94
CA TYR A 40 7.62 6.35 -8.76
C TYR A 40 7.95 5.96 -10.20
N HIS A 41 9.14 6.31 -10.66
CA HIS A 41 9.72 5.79 -11.88
C HIS A 41 9.85 4.27 -11.79
N TYR A 42 10.43 3.77 -10.70
CA TYR A 42 10.56 2.35 -10.44
C TYR A 42 9.20 1.67 -10.25
N ALA A 43 8.27 2.30 -9.53
CA ALA A 43 6.91 1.77 -9.37
C ALA A 43 6.17 1.64 -10.71
N TYR A 44 6.32 2.61 -11.62
CA TYR A 44 5.76 2.51 -12.97
C TYR A 44 6.35 1.34 -13.76
N ALA A 45 7.67 1.15 -13.69
CA ALA A 45 8.34 0.00 -14.30
C ALA A 45 7.84 -1.32 -13.68
N MET A 46 7.70 -1.37 -12.35
CA MET A 46 7.21 -2.55 -11.64
C MET A 46 5.77 -2.91 -12.02
N ASN A 47 4.87 -1.94 -12.17
CA ASN A 47 3.50 -2.19 -12.64
C ASN A 47 3.48 -2.83 -14.04
N GLN A 48 4.35 -2.38 -14.94
CA GLN A 48 4.51 -2.98 -16.26
C GLN A 48 5.10 -4.41 -16.18
N TYR A 49 6.07 -4.61 -15.28
CA TYR A 49 6.69 -5.91 -15.07
C TYR A 49 5.67 -6.91 -14.52
N LEU A 50 4.87 -6.53 -13.53
CA LEU A 50 3.78 -7.35 -13.01
C LEU A 50 2.75 -7.70 -14.11
N ALA A 51 2.41 -6.74 -14.96
CA ALA A 51 1.54 -7.01 -16.12
C ALA A 51 2.18 -8.02 -17.08
N SER A 52 3.49 -7.94 -17.33
CA SER A 52 4.23 -8.92 -18.14
C SER A 52 4.26 -10.32 -17.53
N LYS A 53 4.09 -10.41 -16.20
CA LYS A 53 3.97 -11.68 -15.46
C LYS A 53 2.55 -12.23 -15.42
N GLY A 54 1.59 -11.56 -16.04
CA GLY A 54 0.22 -12.03 -16.21
C GLY A 54 -0.80 -11.45 -15.21
N TYR A 55 -0.45 -10.42 -14.46
CA TYR A 55 -1.38 -9.70 -13.59
C TYR A 55 -2.08 -8.55 -14.34
N LEU A 56 -3.35 -8.30 -14.07
CA LEU A 56 -3.90 -6.99 -14.33
C LEU A 56 -3.46 -6.05 -13.20
N VAL A 57 -2.90 -4.89 -13.51
CA VAL A 57 -2.44 -3.96 -12.47
C VAL A 57 -3.14 -2.62 -12.63
N LEU A 58 -3.88 -2.19 -11.62
CA LEU A 58 -4.52 -0.88 -11.57
C LEU A 58 -3.73 0.05 -10.64
N SER A 59 -3.04 1.03 -11.23
CA SER A 59 -2.39 2.12 -10.51
C SER A 59 -3.41 3.20 -10.23
N VAL A 60 -3.67 3.49 -8.94
CA VAL A 60 -4.76 4.36 -8.50
C VAL A 60 -4.22 5.71 -8.04
N ASN A 61 -4.81 6.79 -8.57
CA ASN A 61 -4.69 8.14 -8.00
C ASN A 61 -5.90 8.38 -7.10
N TYR A 62 -5.69 8.29 -5.81
CA TYR A 62 -6.73 8.42 -4.79
C TYR A 62 -6.85 9.87 -4.31
N ARG A 63 -8.01 10.22 -3.70
CA ARG A 63 -8.25 11.56 -3.13
C ARG A 63 -7.18 11.92 -2.09
N SER A 64 -6.94 13.20 -1.88
CA SER A 64 -5.78 13.81 -1.23
C SER A 64 -4.52 13.86 -2.12
N GLY A 65 -4.51 13.17 -3.26
CA GLY A 65 -3.47 13.31 -4.27
C GLY A 65 -3.56 14.62 -5.06
N THR A 66 -2.63 14.81 -6.00
CA THR A 66 -2.56 16.01 -6.86
C THR A 66 -3.01 15.70 -8.30
N GLY A 67 -3.22 16.76 -9.10
CA GLY A 67 -3.46 16.64 -10.54
C GLY A 67 -4.93 16.63 -10.96
N TYR A 68 -5.88 16.58 -10.02
CA TYR A 68 -7.33 16.49 -10.29
C TYR A 68 -8.14 17.62 -9.64
N GLY A 69 -7.49 18.76 -9.37
CA GLY A 69 -8.12 19.94 -8.79
C GLY A 69 -8.05 20.02 -7.27
N MET A 70 -8.50 21.17 -6.74
CA MET A 70 -8.37 21.48 -5.31
C MET A 70 -9.28 20.61 -4.43
N GLU A 71 -10.49 20.35 -4.86
CA GLU A 71 -11.44 19.50 -4.11
C GLU A 71 -10.92 18.09 -3.92
N PHE A 72 -10.24 17.55 -4.93
CA PHE A 72 -9.60 16.23 -4.86
C PHE A 72 -8.40 16.26 -3.91
N ARG A 73 -7.55 17.29 -4.02
CA ARG A 73 -6.34 17.44 -3.20
C ARG A 73 -6.66 17.72 -1.73
N GLU A 74 -7.66 18.57 -1.49
CA GLU A 74 -8.09 18.96 -0.14
C GLU A 74 -9.30 18.15 0.34
N ALA A 75 -9.40 16.90 -0.10
CA ALA A 75 -10.44 15.99 0.35
C ALA A 75 -10.49 15.94 1.88
N LEU A 76 -11.70 16.01 2.43
CA LEU A 76 -11.89 16.04 3.88
C LEU A 76 -11.57 14.68 4.52
N ASN A 77 -11.07 14.71 5.74
CA ASN A 77 -10.89 13.54 6.60
C ASN A 77 -9.96 12.46 6.02
N TYR A 78 -8.92 12.83 5.26
CA TYR A 78 -7.92 11.89 4.78
C TYR A 78 -6.83 11.60 5.84
N GLY A 79 -6.11 10.51 5.69
CA GLY A 79 -5.01 10.10 6.56
C GLY A 79 -5.43 9.97 8.02
N ALA A 80 -4.66 10.54 8.93
CA ALA A 80 -4.92 10.55 10.37
C ALA A 80 -6.26 11.20 10.75
N GLY A 81 -6.87 11.98 9.85
CA GLY A 81 -8.13 12.68 10.07
C GLY A 81 -9.39 11.89 9.75
N GLY A 82 -9.29 10.58 9.48
CA GLY A 82 -10.46 9.75 9.19
C GLY A 82 -10.34 8.79 8.01
N ALA A 83 -9.18 8.74 7.36
CA ALA A 83 -8.88 7.77 6.28
C ALA A 83 -9.92 7.76 5.13
N SER A 84 -10.44 8.93 4.72
CA SER A 84 -11.52 9.00 3.71
C SER A 84 -11.13 8.44 2.35
N GLU A 85 -9.84 8.46 2.00
CA GLU A 85 -9.28 7.89 0.78
C GLU A 85 -9.35 6.35 0.74
N PHE A 86 -9.62 5.71 1.88
CA PHE A 86 -9.90 4.29 1.93
C PHE A 86 -11.13 3.91 1.07
N ASN A 87 -12.08 4.82 0.88
CA ASN A 87 -13.20 4.60 -0.04
C ASN A 87 -12.73 4.44 -1.49
N ASP A 88 -11.61 5.07 -1.88
CA ASP A 88 -11.03 4.89 -3.21
C ASP A 88 -10.33 3.53 -3.33
N VAL A 89 -9.74 3.03 -2.24
CA VAL A 89 -9.21 1.65 -2.17
C VAL A 89 -10.33 0.63 -2.41
N ILE A 90 -11.45 0.78 -1.72
CA ILE A 90 -12.64 -0.08 -1.90
C ILE A 90 -13.19 0.05 -3.31
N GLY A 91 -13.38 1.27 -3.81
CA GLY A 91 -13.90 1.52 -5.16
C GLY A 91 -13.03 0.87 -6.24
N ALA A 92 -11.71 0.97 -6.12
CA ALA A 92 -10.77 0.33 -7.02
C ALA A 92 -10.81 -1.20 -6.94
N GLY A 93 -10.94 -1.75 -5.73
CA GLY A 93 -11.11 -3.20 -5.51
C GLY A 93 -12.38 -3.73 -6.16
N LEU A 94 -13.51 -3.04 -5.96
CA LEU A 94 -14.80 -3.40 -6.55
C LEU A 94 -14.78 -3.27 -8.09
N PHE A 95 -14.08 -2.26 -8.63
CA PHE A 95 -13.86 -2.13 -10.07
C PHE A 95 -13.13 -3.36 -10.64
N LEU A 96 -12.06 -3.79 -10.00
CA LEU A 96 -11.33 -5.01 -10.43
C LEU A 96 -12.18 -6.26 -10.24
N GLN A 97 -12.90 -6.38 -9.13
CA GLN A 97 -13.79 -7.52 -8.86
C GLN A 97 -14.87 -7.67 -9.94
N ALA A 98 -15.38 -6.55 -10.46
CA ALA A 98 -16.38 -6.54 -11.53
C ALA A 98 -15.79 -6.66 -12.94
N HIS A 99 -14.47 -6.55 -13.10
CA HIS A 99 -13.83 -6.57 -14.40
C HIS A 99 -13.83 -7.99 -15.00
N SER A 100 -14.31 -8.12 -16.24
CA SER A 100 -14.55 -9.43 -16.91
C SER A 100 -13.29 -10.32 -17.02
N SER A 101 -12.11 -9.74 -17.02
CA SER A 101 -10.84 -10.46 -17.12
C SER A 101 -10.13 -10.66 -15.77
N VAL A 102 -10.77 -10.33 -14.64
CA VAL A 102 -10.22 -10.52 -13.31
C VAL A 102 -10.85 -11.72 -12.62
N ASP A 103 -10.02 -12.54 -11.98
CA ASP A 103 -10.51 -13.51 -10.99
C ASP A 103 -10.82 -12.76 -9.70
N PRO A 104 -12.09 -12.64 -9.30
CA PRO A 104 -12.50 -11.83 -8.15
C PRO A 104 -11.97 -12.34 -6.81
N SER A 105 -11.49 -13.58 -6.74
CA SER A 105 -10.87 -14.18 -5.55
C SER A 105 -9.35 -13.92 -5.47
N LYS A 106 -8.76 -13.30 -6.50
CA LYS A 106 -7.31 -13.14 -6.66
C LYS A 106 -6.93 -11.68 -6.87
N ILE A 107 -7.36 -10.82 -5.95
CA ILE A 107 -7.04 -9.39 -5.96
C ILE A 107 -6.06 -9.09 -4.84
N GLY A 108 -4.87 -8.60 -5.18
CA GLY A 108 -3.85 -8.19 -4.24
C GLY A 108 -3.64 -6.68 -4.20
N LEU A 109 -2.96 -6.21 -3.15
CA LEU A 109 -2.59 -4.81 -2.94
C LEU A 109 -1.09 -4.66 -2.84
N TRP A 110 -0.53 -3.56 -3.37
CA TRP A 110 0.83 -3.19 -3.06
C TRP A 110 1.04 -1.68 -3.07
N GLY A 111 2.01 -1.23 -2.32
CA GLY A 111 2.40 0.17 -2.28
C GLY A 111 3.45 0.45 -1.21
N GLY A 112 4.04 1.64 -1.27
CA GLY A 112 5.04 2.07 -0.31
C GLY A 112 4.64 3.35 0.42
N SER A 113 5.16 3.52 1.65
CA SER A 113 4.90 4.70 2.46
C SER A 113 3.39 4.86 2.75
N TYR A 114 2.80 5.96 2.35
CA TYR A 114 1.35 6.15 2.40
C TYR A 114 0.59 5.07 1.60
N GLY A 115 1.15 4.60 0.48
CA GLY A 115 0.60 3.47 -0.29
C GLY A 115 0.69 2.15 0.47
N GLY A 116 1.74 1.95 1.28
CA GLY A 116 1.86 0.85 2.23
C GLY A 116 0.81 0.91 3.34
N TYR A 117 0.56 2.11 3.88
CA TYR A 117 -0.56 2.36 4.80
C TYR A 117 -1.90 1.94 4.19
N LEU A 118 -2.21 2.37 2.97
CA LEU A 118 -3.47 2.00 2.29
C LEU A 118 -3.54 0.49 2.01
N THR A 119 -2.41 -0.13 1.70
CA THR A 119 -2.29 -1.59 1.56
C THR A 119 -2.62 -2.29 2.88
N ALA A 120 -1.97 -1.90 3.98
CA ALA A 120 -2.21 -2.46 5.31
C ALA A 120 -3.67 -2.26 5.76
N LEU A 121 -4.22 -1.05 5.57
CA LEU A 121 -5.61 -0.74 5.90
C LEU A 121 -6.59 -1.55 5.05
N GLY A 122 -6.28 -1.75 3.76
CA GLY A 122 -7.06 -2.59 2.85
C GLY A 122 -7.11 -4.04 3.32
N LEU A 123 -5.96 -4.61 3.64
CA LEU A 123 -5.87 -5.99 4.14
C LEU A 123 -6.56 -6.15 5.50
N ALA A 124 -6.41 -5.17 6.40
CA ALA A 124 -7.03 -5.23 7.72
C ALA A 124 -8.56 -5.13 7.67
N LYS A 125 -9.09 -4.18 6.88
CA LYS A 125 -10.55 -3.92 6.83
C LYS A 125 -11.29 -4.81 5.84
N ARG A 126 -10.64 -5.30 4.79
CA ARG A 126 -11.29 -5.99 3.67
C ARG A 126 -10.49 -7.21 3.18
N SER A 127 -10.10 -8.09 4.14
CA SER A 127 -9.53 -9.41 3.82
C SER A 127 -10.48 -10.29 2.99
N ASP A 128 -11.77 -9.96 2.97
CA ASP A 128 -12.77 -10.58 2.11
C ASP A 128 -12.64 -10.20 0.63
N LEU A 129 -12.14 -8.99 0.36
CA LEU A 129 -11.95 -8.46 -1.01
C LEU A 129 -10.50 -8.62 -1.48
N PHE A 130 -9.54 -8.51 -0.58
CA PHE A 130 -8.12 -8.50 -0.90
C PHE A 130 -7.42 -9.75 -0.37
N ALA A 131 -6.95 -10.60 -1.28
CA ALA A 131 -6.43 -11.91 -0.98
C ALA A 131 -4.99 -11.91 -0.42
N ALA A 132 -4.18 -10.91 -0.76
CA ALA A 132 -2.80 -10.76 -0.29
C ALA A 132 -2.30 -9.32 -0.48
N GLY A 133 -1.20 -8.95 0.18
CA GLY A 133 -0.60 -7.64 -0.04
C GLY A 133 0.91 -7.56 0.17
N VAL A 134 1.52 -6.52 -0.40
CA VAL A 134 2.93 -6.16 -0.17
C VAL A 134 2.98 -4.73 0.33
N ASP A 135 3.37 -4.60 1.58
CA ASP A 135 3.50 -3.33 2.28
C ASP A 135 4.98 -2.96 2.39
N ILE A 136 5.37 -1.93 1.65
CA ILE A 136 6.73 -1.40 1.68
C ILE A 136 6.73 -0.18 2.61
N HIS A 137 7.37 -0.31 3.78
CA HIS A 137 7.52 0.74 4.82
C HIS A 137 6.23 1.57 5.06
N GLY A 138 5.08 0.90 5.14
CA GLY A 138 3.80 1.56 5.38
C GLY A 138 3.55 1.91 6.84
N VAL A 139 2.76 2.96 7.07
CA VAL A 139 2.33 3.39 8.40
C VAL A 139 1.43 2.33 9.05
N MET A 140 1.66 2.06 10.34
CA MET A 140 0.82 1.20 11.19
C MET A 140 0.00 2.01 12.19
N ASP A 141 0.58 3.04 12.81
CA ASP A 141 -0.10 3.97 13.73
C ASP A 141 0.23 5.43 13.38
N TRP A 142 -0.79 6.21 13.06
CA TRP A 142 -0.63 7.62 12.75
C TRP A 142 -0.07 8.45 13.90
N ASN A 143 -0.32 8.08 15.17
CA ASN A 143 0.23 8.81 16.30
C ASN A 143 1.78 8.75 16.33
N VAL A 144 2.36 7.60 15.98
CA VAL A 144 3.81 7.42 15.87
C VAL A 144 4.36 8.31 14.75
N ILE A 145 3.70 8.33 13.59
CA ILE A 145 4.15 9.15 12.45
C ILE A 145 4.02 10.65 12.75
N ILE A 146 2.94 11.08 13.38
CA ILE A 146 2.76 12.49 13.74
C ILE A 146 3.84 12.91 14.71
N HIS A 147 4.11 12.13 15.75
CA HIS A 147 5.18 12.42 16.72
C HIS A 147 6.56 12.45 16.04
N ASN A 148 6.82 11.55 15.08
CA ASN A 148 8.09 11.53 14.33
C ASN A 148 8.35 12.83 13.54
N PHE A 149 7.30 13.42 12.93
CA PHE A 149 7.43 14.68 12.19
C PHE A 149 7.22 15.93 13.04
N VAL A 150 6.51 15.80 14.15
CA VAL A 150 6.19 16.87 15.10
C VAL A 150 6.56 16.40 16.52
N PRO A 151 7.85 16.46 16.90
CA PRO A 151 8.33 15.91 18.20
C PRO A 151 7.66 16.50 19.43
N THR A 152 6.99 17.65 19.29
CA THR A 152 6.20 18.29 20.37
C THR A 152 4.76 17.76 20.43
N TYR A 153 4.35 16.85 19.54
CA TYR A 153 3.05 16.23 19.59
C TYR A 153 2.98 15.20 20.72
N GLU A 154 2.09 15.45 21.68
CA GLU A 154 1.80 14.52 22.77
C GLU A 154 0.34 14.04 22.67
N PRO A 155 0.11 12.76 22.40
CA PRO A 155 -1.25 12.21 22.27
C PRO A 155 -2.16 12.49 23.46
N LEU A 156 -1.61 12.51 24.67
CA LEU A 156 -2.36 12.78 25.90
C LEU A 156 -2.84 14.24 26.01
N GLU A 157 -2.15 15.17 25.35
CA GLU A 157 -2.55 16.58 25.30
C GLU A 157 -3.62 16.84 24.23
N HIS A 158 -3.77 15.91 23.27
CA HIS A 158 -4.72 16.00 22.15
C HIS A 158 -5.60 14.76 22.04
N PRO A 159 -6.30 14.31 23.11
CA PRO A 159 -6.90 12.97 23.17
C PRO A 159 -7.94 12.69 22.08
N ALA A 160 -8.74 13.71 21.68
CA ALA A 160 -9.73 13.54 20.62
C ALA A 160 -9.07 13.31 19.26
N PHE A 161 -8.02 14.06 18.94
CA PHE A 161 -7.28 13.89 17.69
C PHE A 161 -6.44 12.61 17.69
N ALA A 162 -5.78 12.29 18.80
CA ALA A 162 -5.02 11.05 18.94
C ALA A 162 -5.90 9.80 18.75
N LYS A 163 -7.12 9.85 19.31
CA LYS A 163 -8.10 8.78 19.07
C LYS A 163 -8.51 8.69 17.60
N LEU A 164 -8.78 9.81 16.94
CA LEU A 164 -9.12 9.83 15.52
C LEU A 164 -7.97 9.29 14.65
N ALA A 165 -6.74 9.69 14.94
CA ALA A 165 -5.53 9.21 14.29
C ALA A 165 -5.36 7.69 14.45
N TYR A 166 -5.54 7.19 15.69
CA TYR A 166 -5.53 5.75 15.96
C TYR A 166 -6.64 5.01 15.20
N ASP A 167 -7.89 5.48 15.27
CA ASP A 167 -9.04 4.87 14.57
C ASP A 167 -8.87 4.86 13.04
N SER A 168 -8.02 5.76 12.51
CA SER A 168 -7.66 5.86 11.09
C SER A 168 -6.49 4.96 10.70
N SER A 169 -5.91 4.24 11.65
CA SER A 169 -4.69 3.44 11.50
C SER A 169 -4.99 1.95 11.32
N PRO A 170 -4.14 1.19 10.60
CA PRO A 170 -4.28 -0.27 10.49
C PRO A 170 -4.29 -1.00 11.83
N ILE A 171 -3.55 -0.51 12.84
CA ILE A 171 -3.50 -1.11 14.18
C ILE A 171 -4.87 -1.17 14.85
N ALA A 172 -5.70 -0.15 14.63
CA ALA A 172 -7.03 -0.08 15.24
C ALA A 172 -8.00 -1.17 14.76
N VAL A 173 -7.70 -1.80 13.63
CA VAL A 173 -8.56 -2.82 12.98
C VAL A 173 -7.81 -4.12 12.72
N ILE A 174 -6.71 -4.33 13.42
CA ILE A 174 -5.85 -5.51 13.27
C ILE A 174 -6.61 -6.82 13.50
N ASP A 175 -7.58 -6.82 14.40
CA ASP A 175 -8.40 -7.99 14.73
C ASP A 175 -9.19 -8.55 13.54
N SER A 176 -9.40 -7.75 12.51
CA SER A 176 -10.10 -8.13 11.27
C SER A 176 -9.16 -8.62 10.17
N TRP A 177 -7.85 -8.43 10.33
CA TRP A 177 -6.87 -8.80 9.31
C TRP A 177 -6.71 -10.32 9.20
N ARG A 178 -6.82 -10.87 7.97
CA ARG A 178 -6.68 -12.33 7.68
C ARG A 178 -5.77 -12.60 6.49
N SER A 179 -5.62 -11.66 5.56
CA SER A 179 -4.88 -11.86 4.33
C SER A 179 -3.37 -11.86 4.55
N PRO A 180 -2.63 -12.76 3.90
CA PRO A 180 -1.17 -12.78 3.97
C PRO A 180 -0.53 -11.48 3.48
N VAL A 181 0.62 -11.12 4.07
CA VAL A 181 1.35 -9.90 3.71
C VAL A 181 2.85 -10.11 3.68
N LEU A 182 3.52 -9.50 2.68
CA LEU A 182 4.97 -9.30 2.67
C LEU A 182 5.27 -7.88 3.15
N LEU A 183 6.08 -7.76 4.18
CA LEU A 183 6.57 -6.51 4.75
C LEU A 183 7.99 -6.25 4.25
N ILE A 184 8.21 -5.10 3.62
CA ILE A 184 9.55 -4.70 3.12
C ILE A 184 9.93 -3.36 3.76
N HIS A 185 11.12 -3.26 4.39
CA HIS A 185 11.53 -2.03 5.05
C HIS A 185 13.06 -1.92 5.14
N GLY A 186 13.57 -0.70 5.07
CA GLY A 186 14.94 -0.36 5.44
C GLY A 186 15.00 0.03 6.94
N ASP A 187 16.00 -0.44 7.68
CA ASP A 187 16.01 -0.25 9.13
C ASP A 187 16.53 1.12 9.61
N ASP A 188 17.12 1.95 8.71
CA ASP A 188 17.43 3.37 8.96
C ASP A 188 16.38 4.33 8.34
N ASP A 189 15.15 3.87 8.14
CA ASP A 189 14.05 4.72 7.67
C ASP A 189 13.65 5.73 8.74
N ARG A 190 13.77 7.03 8.40
CA ARG A 190 13.45 8.16 9.28
C ARG A 190 12.15 8.87 8.90
N ASN A 191 11.52 8.45 7.82
CA ASN A 191 10.21 8.97 7.40
C ASN A 191 9.08 8.14 8.03
N VAL A 192 9.18 6.83 7.89
CA VAL A 192 8.34 5.86 8.60
C VAL A 192 9.29 5.03 9.47
N PRO A 193 9.36 5.29 10.78
CA PRO A 193 10.30 4.60 11.66
C PRO A 193 10.16 3.08 11.57
N PHE A 194 11.28 2.36 11.60
CA PHE A 194 11.28 0.90 11.51
C PHE A 194 10.44 0.23 12.63
N SER A 195 10.25 0.92 13.75
CA SER A 195 9.33 0.49 14.83
C SER A 195 7.91 0.21 14.33
N GLU A 196 7.42 0.92 13.29
CA GLU A 196 6.13 0.67 12.66
C GLU A 196 6.02 -0.77 12.10
N THR A 197 7.10 -1.27 11.48
CA THR A 197 7.15 -2.67 11.03
C THR A 197 7.30 -3.65 12.19
N VAL A 198 8.07 -3.30 13.22
CA VAL A 198 8.21 -4.15 14.43
C VAL A 198 6.85 -4.35 15.11
N ASP A 199 6.09 -3.28 15.30
CA ASP A 199 4.76 -3.34 15.92
C ASP A 199 3.75 -4.09 15.02
N LYS A 200 3.82 -3.87 13.71
CA LYS A 200 3.02 -4.61 12.73
C LYS A 200 3.27 -6.11 12.78
N VAL A 201 4.53 -6.53 12.78
CA VAL A 201 4.94 -7.94 12.89
C VAL A 201 4.42 -8.57 14.17
N LYS A 202 4.53 -7.86 15.30
CA LYS A 202 4.03 -8.33 16.60
C LYS A 202 2.51 -8.52 16.54
N ALA A 203 1.79 -7.52 16.06
CA ALA A 203 0.33 -7.57 15.95
C ALA A 203 -0.16 -8.68 15.00
N LEU A 204 0.47 -8.84 13.83
CA LEU A 204 0.13 -9.91 12.87
C LEU A 204 0.40 -11.30 13.45
N ARG A 205 1.49 -11.47 14.19
CA ARG A 205 1.82 -12.74 14.88
C ARG A 205 0.77 -13.08 15.93
N ASP A 206 0.37 -12.09 16.74
CA ASP A 206 -0.63 -12.28 17.79
C ASP A 206 -2.01 -12.64 17.19
N GLN A 207 -2.31 -12.15 15.98
CA GLN A 207 -3.50 -12.49 15.20
C GLN A 207 -3.41 -13.83 14.44
N GLY A 208 -2.22 -14.45 14.36
CA GLY A 208 -2.02 -15.65 13.57
C GLY A 208 -2.09 -15.42 12.05
N VAL A 209 -1.89 -14.20 11.58
CA VAL A 209 -1.84 -13.86 10.15
C VAL A 209 -0.50 -14.26 9.57
N TYR A 210 -0.52 -14.90 8.40
CA TYR A 210 0.71 -15.23 7.69
C TYR A 210 1.40 -13.96 7.17
N PHE A 211 2.68 -13.80 7.49
CA PHE A 211 3.50 -12.72 6.96
C PHE A 211 4.92 -13.18 6.63
N GLU A 212 5.52 -12.50 5.67
CA GLU A 212 6.95 -12.58 5.35
C GLU A 212 7.59 -11.22 5.58
N GLN A 213 8.91 -11.20 5.80
CA GLN A 213 9.68 -9.98 6.00
C GLN A 213 10.90 -9.95 5.09
N LEU A 214 11.16 -8.79 4.48
CA LEU A 214 12.40 -8.48 3.80
C LEU A 214 12.93 -7.16 4.36
N ILE A 215 13.97 -7.25 5.18
CA ILE A 215 14.57 -6.09 5.84
C ILE A 215 15.91 -5.79 5.19
N PHE A 216 16.12 -4.53 4.82
CA PHE A 216 17.36 -4.06 4.25
C PHE A 216 18.15 -3.27 5.30
N PRO A 217 19.30 -3.81 5.81
CA PRO A 217 20.15 -3.08 6.74
C PRO A 217 20.69 -1.79 6.14
N ASP A 218 20.74 -0.74 6.97
CA ASP A 218 21.27 0.60 6.64
C ASP A 218 20.53 1.31 5.48
N GLU A 219 19.36 0.80 5.05
CA GLU A 219 18.55 1.46 4.02
C GLU A 219 17.52 2.42 4.59
N VAL A 220 17.34 3.51 3.86
CA VAL A 220 16.42 4.60 4.19
C VAL A 220 15.07 4.45 3.48
N HIS A 221 14.15 5.42 3.64
CA HIS A 221 12.81 5.39 3.07
C HIS A 221 12.74 5.20 1.54
N GLY A 222 13.68 5.74 0.81
CA GLY A 222 13.83 5.47 -0.63
C GLY A 222 15.16 4.75 -0.83
N PHE A 223 15.15 3.41 -0.85
CA PHE A 223 16.35 2.60 -0.88
C PHE A 223 17.45 3.20 -1.76
N LEU A 224 18.63 3.36 -1.20
CA LEU A 224 19.78 3.99 -1.86
C LEU A 224 20.40 3.07 -2.90
N LEU A 225 20.42 1.76 -2.60
CA LEU A 225 21.01 0.78 -3.50
C LEU A 225 19.99 0.29 -4.52
N HIS A 226 20.32 0.45 -5.81
CA HIS A 226 19.48 -0.08 -6.89
C HIS A 226 19.24 -1.60 -6.78
N GLN A 227 20.21 -2.35 -6.24
CA GLN A 227 20.06 -3.79 -6.03
C GLN A 227 18.91 -4.09 -5.04
N ASN A 228 18.79 -3.30 -3.97
CA ASN A 228 17.74 -3.49 -2.98
C ASN A 228 16.34 -3.24 -3.57
N TRP A 229 16.20 -2.30 -4.51
CA TRP A 229 14.96 -2.15 -5.30
C TRP A 229 14.65 -3.39 -6.13
N LYS A 230 15.65 -3.97 -6.78
CA LYS A 230 15.46 -5.20 -7.56
C LYS A 230 15.05 -6.38 -6.69
N ASP A 231 15.70 -6.52 -5.54
CA ASP A 231 15.43 -7.60 -4.59
C ASP A 231 14.01 -7.43 -3.98
N ALA A 232 13.62 -6.22 -3.62
CA ALA A 232 12.28 -5.90 -3.13
C ALA A 232 11.20 -6.25 -4.18
N TYR A 233 11.43 -5.90 -5.44
CA TYR A 233 10.48 -6.16 -6.52
C TYR A 233 10.44 -7.63 -6.92
N GLN A 234 11.57 -8.33 -6.90
CA GLN A 234 11.58 -9.76 -7.11
C GLN A 234 10.82 -10.49 -5.99
N ALA A 235 11.09 -10.14 -4.72
CA ALA A 235 10.35 -10.69 -3.59
C ALA A 235 8.83 -10.41 -3.68
N THR A 236 8.45 -9.23 -4.18
CA THR A 236 7.05 -8.86 -4.44
C THR A 236 6.40 -9.80 -5.46
N VAL A 237 7.07 -10.07 -6.59
CA VAL A 237 6.56 -11.00 -7.61
C VAL A 237 6.44 -12.41 -7.05
N ASP A 238 7.50 -12.90 -6.40
CA ASP A 238 7.56 -14.25 -5.85
C ASP A 238 6.48 -14.46 -4.78
N PHE A 239 6.22 -13.47 -3.96
CA PHE A 239 5.16 -13.50 -2.97
C PHE A 239 3.78 -13.59 -3.63
N PHE A 240 3.46 -12.72 -4.57
CA PHE A 240 2.16 -12.77 -5.26
C PHE A 240 1.99 -14.04 -6.09
N ASP A 241 3.04 -14.55 -6.73
CA ASP A 241 2.98 -15.81 -7.48
C ASP A 241 2.63 -17.00 -6.56
N ARG A 242 3.09 -17.00 -5.30
CA ARG A 242 2.72 -18.03 -4.31
C ARG A 242 1.34 -17.83 -3.71
N MET A 243 0.89 -16.59 -3.50
CA MET A 243 -0.32 -16.30 -2.72
C MET A 243 -1.59 -16.21 -3.55
N ILE A 244 -1.51 -15.69 -4.78
CA ILE A 244 -2.72 -15.39 -5.57
C ILE A 244 -2.67 -15.85 -7.04
N LYS A 245 -1.56 -16.44 -7.50
CA LYS A 245 -1.49 -16.94 -8.88
C LYS A 245 -1.86 -18.42 -8.96
#